data_a234019876208121b2e6da38d2897f58
#
_entry.id   a234019876208121b2e6da38d2897f58
#
_cell.length_a   1.000
_cell.length_b   1.000
_cell.length_c   1.000
_cell.angle_alpha   90.00
_cell.angle_beta   90.00
_cell.angle_gamma   90.00
#
_symmetry.space_group_name_H-M   'P 1'
#
loop_
_entity.id
_entity.type
_entity.pdbx_description
1 polymer ?
#
loop_
_entity_poly.entity_id
_entity_poly.type
_entity_poly.pdbx_seq_one_letter_code
_entity_poly.pdbx_strand_id
1 'polypeptide(L)'
;MVKADDTKEEDKDEQLTYVALGDSIVAGVGLADVQYSARSGYSVDMTPNFHGYSPDCYVGKVAAALGLDRDHAINLGLPALTAPDLADMIRYGKMPQMNMASGCEYNYPEFQDYIRKADVVSVQIGSNDAFVPCIVALGNATNWKSEKLAATILAGDLRNEGSGSTMSAIYRSIKAMDLTKAERDATWNLLFSGMSKICDETYPKTTAALISIVQEIRNLNPDAQIILVGYTNPVPLIPCWRSYFNKLNKFEKQIAKTYNLTYVAIPNTETTLDVHPTIKGHQYIANKLVNAIENP
;
A
#
# COMPACT_ATOMS: atom_id res chain seq x y z
N MET A 1 -61.44 -2.27 -25.05
CA MET A 1 -60.23 -3.08 -25.19
C MET A 1 -59.05 -2.17 -25.01
N VAL A 2 -58.52 -2.07 -23.82
CA VAL A 2 -57.33 -1.30 -23.51
C VAL A 2 -56.16 -2.26 -23.63
N LYS A 3 -55.24 -1.99 -24.55
CA LYS A 3 -53.99 -2.73 -24.66
C LYS A 3 -53.15 -2.44 -23.43
N ALA A 4 -52.78 -3.48 -22.69
CA ALA A 4 -51.74 -3.40 -21.70
C ALA A 4 -50.41 -3.08 -22.40
N ASP A 5 -49.77 -2.03 -21.95
CA ASP A 5 -48.43 -1.64 -22.32
C ASP A 5 -47.47 -2.48 -21.49
N ASP A 6 -46.93 -3.53 -22.11
CA ASP A 6 -45.83 -4.32 -21.54
C ASP A 6 -44.56 -3.47 -21.58
N THR A 7 -44.37 -2.62 -20.60
CA THR A 7 -43.04 -2.04 -20.28
C THR A 7 -42.19 -3.20 -19.75
N LYS A 8 -41.37 -3.79 -20.63
CA LYS A 8 -40.21 -4.57 -20.22
C LYS A 8 -39.37 -3.68 -19.31
N GLU A 9 -39.34 -3.97 -18.04
CA GLU A 9 -38.22 -3.58 -17.19
C GLU A 9 -36.96 -4.10 -17.87
N GLU A 10 -36.13 -3.19 -18.39
CA GLU A 10 -34.75 -3.51 -18.78
C GLU A 10 -34.07 -4.03 -17.52
N ASP A 11 -33.72 -5.33 -17.53
CA ASP A 11 -32.78 -5.92 -16.59
C ASP A 11 -31.54 -5.02 -16.65
N LYS A 12 -31.36 -4.13 -15.67
CA LYS A 12 -30.11 -3.44 -15.47
C LYS A 12 -29.13 -4.54 -15.13
N ASP A 13 -28.25 -4.89 -16.07
CA ASP A 13 -27.07 -5.70 -15.80
C ASP A 13 -26.45 -5.17 -14.51
N GLU A 14 -26.47 -5.99 -13.47
CA GLU A 14 -25.98 -5.62 -12.15
C GLU A 14 -24.49 -5.35 -12.28
N GLN A 15 -24.07 -4.08 -12.17
CA GLN A 15 -22.71 -3.64 -12.41
C GLN A 15 -21.78 -4.24 -11.34
N LEU A 16 -20.67 -4.85 -11.75
CA LEU A 16 -19.66 -5.42 -10.85
C LEU A 16 -19.19 -4.36 -9.83
N THR A 17 -19.13 -4.72 -8.56
CA THR A 17 -18.60 -3.87 -7.49
C THR A 17 -17.15 -4.26 -7.13
N TYR A 18 -16.22 -3.36 -7.38
CA TYR A 18 -14.79 -3.51 -7.09
C TYR A 18 -14.38 -2.70 -5.87
N VAL A 19 -13.73 -3.34 -4.89
CA VAL A 19 -13.20 -2.71 -3.68
C VAL A 19 -11.70 -2.94 -3.60
N ALA A 20 -10.92 -1.88 -3.46
CA ALA A 20 -9.47 -1.93 -3.29
C ALA A 20 -9.08 -1.58 -1.86
N LEU A 21 -8.43 -2.52 -1.17
CA LEU A 21 -7.89 -2.40 0.18
C LEU A 21 -6.37 -2.26 0.16
N GLY A 22 -5.82 -1.41 0.98
CA GLY A 22 -4.38 -1.36 1.16
C GLY A 22 -3.84 -0.04 1.70
N ASP A 23 -2.60 0.26 1.32
CA ASP A 23 -1.82 1.37 1.84
C ASP A 23 -1.84 2.62 0.93
N SER A 24 -0.79 3.43 1.03
CA SER A 24 -0.60 4.66 0.25
C SER A 24 -0.57 4.45 -1.27
N ILE A 25 -0.15 3.27 -1.74
CA ILE A 25 -0.16 2.95 -3.18
C ILE A 25 -1.60 2.86 -3.68
N VAL A 26 -2.46 2.17 -2.92
CA VAL A 26 -3.90 2.08 -3.23
C VAL A 26 -4.54 3.46 -3.21
N ALA A 27 -4.23 4.26 -2.17
CA ALA A 27 -4.71 5.63 -2.02
C ALA A 27 -4.26 6.58 -3.14
N GLY A 28 -3.21 6.23 -3.90
CA GLY A 28 -2.68 7.04 -4.99
C GLY A 28 -1.70 8.13 -4.53
N VAL A 29 -1.07 7.96 -3.36
CA VAL A 29 -0.02 8.89 -2.88
C VAL A 29 1.07 9.05 -3.92
N GLY A 30 1.57 10.27 -4.09
CA GLY A 30 2.60 10.62 -5.09
C GLY A 30 2.03 11.09 -6.43
N LEU A 31 0.71 11.00 -6.65
CA LEU A 31 0.04 11.61 -7.80
C LEU A 31 -0.21 13.10 -7.54
N ALA A 32 -0.14 13.91 -8.60
CA ALA A 32 -0.19 15.39 -8.49
C ALA A 32 -1.53 15.91 -7.94
N ASP A 33 -2.62 15.19 -8.18
CA ASP A 33 -3.97 15.52 -7.72
C ASP A 33 -4.31 14.89 -6.34
N VAL A 34 -3.43 14.06 -5.80
CA VAL A 34 -3.54 13.48 -4.46
C VAL A 34 -2.64 14.28 -3.52
N GLN A 35 -3.16 15.36 -2.98
CA GLN A 35 -2.43 16.22 -2.06
C GLN A 35 -2.59 15.75 -0.62
N TYR A 36 -1.55 15.14 -0.09
CA TYR A 36 -1.36 15.03 1.34
C TYR A 36 -0.56 16.24 1.79
N SER A 37 -1.20 17.21 2.41
CA SER A 37 -0.51 18.37 2.93
C SER A 37 0.31 17.97 4.15
N ALA A 38 1.62 17.74 3.96
CA ALA A 38 2.57 17.75 5.04
C ALA A 38 2.61 19.17 5.61
N ARG A 39 1.84 19.46 6.66
CA ARG A 39 2.05 20.66 7.46
C ARG A 39 3.32 20.44 8.28
N SER A 40 4.17 21.46 8.31
CA SER A 40 5.35 21.50 9.17
C SER A 40 4.95 21.12 10.60
N GLY A 41 5.31 19.90 11.04
CA GLY A 41 4.98 19.36 12.35
C GLY A 41 4.12 18.09 12.32
N TYR A 42 4.36 17.18 11.40
CA TYR A 42 3.88 15.78 11.43
C TYR A 42 2.37 15.50 11.40
N SER A 43 1.50 16.44 11.09
CA SER A 43 0.11 16.13 10.78
C SER A 43 -0.14 16.24 9.28
N VAL A 44 -0.15 15.13 8.59
CA VAL A 44 -0.65 15.03 7.22
C VAL A 44 -2.15 14.85 7.31
N ASP A 45 -2.92 15.68 6.59
CA ASP A 45 -4.34 15.41 6.42
C ASP A 45 -4.47 14.19 5.50
N MET A 46 -4.77 13.05 6.12
CA MET A 46 -4.90 11.75 5.46
C MET A 46 -6.36 11.34 5.29
N THR A 47 -7.28 12.30 5.25
CA THR A 47 -8.70 12.00 5.07
C THR A 47 -8.88 11.23 3.75
N PRO A 48 -9.33 9.97 3.79
CA PRO A 48 -9.53 9.19 2.59
C PRO A 48 -10.73 9.69 1.80
N ASN A 49 -10.66 9.53 0.50
CA ASN A 49 -11.78 9.82 -0.39
C ASN A 49 -12.17 8.54 -1.14
N PHE A 50 -13.01 7.75 -0.53
CA PHE A 50 -13.37 6.41 -1.00
C PHE A 50 -14.04 6.40 -2.37
N HIS A 51 -14.78 7.46 -2.73
CA HIS A 51 -15.48 7.61 -4.00
C HIS A 51 -14.86 8.68 -4.92
N GLY A 52 -14.13 9.65 -4.37
CA GLY A 52 -13.57 10.78 -5.12
C GLY A 52 -12.06 10.69 -5.37
N TYR A 53 -11.49 9.50 -5.30
CA TYR A 53 -10.06 9.23 -5.53
C TYR A 53 -9.58 9.68 -6.91
N SER A 54 -8.26 9.84 -7.07
CA SER A 54 -7.63 10.23 -8.34
C SER A 54 -7.99 9.27 -9.47
N PRO A 55 -8.38 9.77 -10.66
CA PRO A 55 -8.56 8.93 -11.84
C PRO A 55 -7.24 8.31 -12.32
N ASP A 56 -6.10 8.88 -11.92
CA ASP A 56 -4.77 8.40 -12.27
C ASP A 56 -4.22 7.33 -11.31
N CYS A 57 -4.85 7.11 -10.14
CA CYS A 57 -4.51 5.96 -9.32
C CYS A 57 -4.98 4.65 -9.98
N TYR A 58 -4.40 3.53 -9.60
CA TYR A 58 -4.74 2.27 -10.27
C TYR A 58 -6.21 1.86 -10.09
N VAL A 59 -6.84 2.23 -8.96
CA VAL A 59 -8.28 1.99 -8.73
C VAL A 59 -9.12 2.75 -9.75
N GLY A 60 -8.81 4.03 -9.98
CA GLY A 60 -9.47 4.84 -11.00
C GLY A 60 -9.29 4.29 -12.42
N LYS A 61 -8.10 3.78 -12.71
CA LYS A 61 -7.80 3.16 -14.01
C LYS A 61 -8.50 1.81 -14.20
N VAL A 62 -8.64 1.00 -13.15
CA VAL A 62 -9.44 -0.23 -13.15
C VAL A 62 -10.91 0.12 -13.37
N ALA A 63 -11.45 1.10 -12.63
CA ALA A 63 -12.82 1.56 -12.80
C ALA A 63 -13.10 1.99 -14.24
N ALA A 64 -12.22 2.82 -14.82
CA ALA A 64 -12.36 3.29 -16.19
C ALA A 64 -12.30 2.15 -17.22
N ALA A 65 -11.42 1.17 -17.03
CA ALA A 65 -11.26 0.04 -17.94
C ALA A 65 -12.46 -0.92 -17.91
N LEU A 66 -13.07 -1.11 -16.73
CA LEU A 66 -14.25 -1.98 -16.55
C LEU A 66 -15.58 -1.22 -16.68
N GLY A 67 -15.55 0.09 -16.97
CA GLY A 67 -16.76 0.91 -17.11
C GLY A 67 -17.53 1.12 -15.80
N LEU A 68 -16.84 1.02 -14.64
CA LEU A 68 -17.46 1.18 -13.32
C LEU A 68 -17.61 2.66 -12.95
N ASP A 69 -18.72 3.01 -12.37
CA ASP A 69 -18.90 4.31 -11.74
C ASP A 69 -18.26 4.37 -10.34
N ARG A 70 -18.39 5.52 -9.67
CA ARG A 70 -17.77 5.77 -8.36
C ARG A 70 -18.44 5.00 -7.21
N ASP A 71 -19.67 4.54 -7.38
CA ASP A 71 -20.40 3.75 -6.40
C ASP A 71 -20.10 2.26 -6.52
N HIS A 72 -19.55 1.84 -7.67
CA HIS A 72 -19.15 0.48 -7.97
C HIS A 72 -17.62 0.26 -7.98
N ALA A 73 -16.82 1.30 -7.79
CA ALA A 73 -15.37 1.17 -7.62
C ALA A 73 -14.91 1.99 -6.41
N ILE A 74 -14.66 1.30 -5.30
CA ILE A 74 -14.39 1.90 -4.00
C ILE A 74 -12.89 1.79 -3.68
N ASN A 75 -12.27 2.92 -3.31
CA ASN A 75 -10.88 2.97 -2.91
C ASN A 75 -10.76 3.08 -1.37
N LEU A 76 -10.48 1.98 -0.71
CA LEU A 76 -10.23 1.92 0.73
C LEU A 76 -8.73 1.93 1.07
N GLY A 77 -7.92 2.54 0.22
CA GLY A 77 -6.49 2.76 0.49
C GLY A 77 -6.27 3.79 1.59
N LEU A 78 -5.48 3.42 2.60
CA LEU A 78 -5.16 4.27 3.75
C LEU A 78 -3.63 4.42 3.87
N PRO A 79 -3.08 5.64 3.70
CA PRO A 79 -1.65 5.88 3.77
C PRO A 79 -1.02 5.41 5.09
N ALA A 80 0.22 4.92 5.01
CA ALA A 80 1.01 4.38 6.11
C ALA A 80 0.43 3.14 6.83
N LEU A 81 -0.70 2.59 6.34
CA LEU A 81 -1.32 1.41 6.93
C LEU A 81 -0.39 0.21 6.88
N THR A 82 -0.29 -0.55 7.96
CA THR A 82 0.39 -1.85 8.02
C THR A 82 -0.60 -3.00 7.84
N ALA A 83 -0.11 -4.21 7.60
CA ALA A 83 -1.00 -5.36 7.46
C ALA A 83 -1.79 -5.67 8.75
N PRO A 84 -1.22 -5.60 9.97
CA PRO A 84 -1.99 -5.70 11.20
C PRO A 84 -3.09 -4.62 11.31
N ASP A 85 -2.77 -3.36 10.97
CA ASP A 85 -3.75 -2.26 11.01
C ASP A 85 -4.90 -2.51 10.04
N LEU A 86 -4.61 -3.01 8.82
CA LEU A 86 -5.67 -3.35 7.85
C LEU A 86 -6.54 -4.50 8.35
N ALA A 87 -5.96 -5.52 8.99
CA ALA A 87 -6.74 -6.61 9.58
C ALA A 87 -7.71 -6.08 10.64
N ASP A 88 -7.27 -5.14 11.48
CA ASP A 88 -8.12 -4.50 12.48
C ASP A 88 -9.16 -3.56 11.85
N MET A 89 -8.82 -2.82 10.79
CA MET A 89 -9.77 -2.01 10.02
C MET A 89 -10.90 -2.87 9.44
N ILE A 90 -10.58 -4.05 8.88
CA ILE A 90 -11.60 -4.96 8.35
C ILE A 90 -12.46 -5.52 9.47
N ARG A 91 -11.85 -5.92 10.59
CA ARG A 91 -12.54 -6.57 11.72
C ARG A 91 -13.38 -5.59 12.53
N TYR A 92 -12.87 -4.39 12.79
CA TYR A 92 -13.47 -3.44 13.75
C TYR A 92 -13.87 -2.10 13.15
N GLY A 93 -13.52 -1.81 11.89
CA GLY A 93 -13.68 -0.51 11.25
C GLY A 93 -12.76 0.58 11.82
N LYS A 94 -11.74 0.21 12.61
CA LYS A 94 -10.80 1.16 13.24
C LYS A 94 -9.45 0.53 13.52
N MET A 95 -8.42 1.38 13.57
CA MET A 95 -7.11 0.99 14.11
C MET A 95 -7.14 0.96 15.65
N PRO A 96 -6.42 0.04 16.29
CA PRO A 96 -6.37 -0.04 17.76
C PRO A 96 -5.57 1.09 18.38
N GLN A 97 -4.65 1.68 17.65
CA GLN A 97 -3.77 2.77 18.07
C GLN A 97 -3.26 3.57 16.89
N MET A 98 -2.87 4.81 17.17
CA MET A 98 -2.26 5.70 16.18
C MET A 98 -0.93 5.13 15.66
N ASN A 99 -0.72 5.20 14.34
CA ASN A 99 0.54 4.86 13.71
C ASN A 99 1.61 5.91 14.09
N MET A 100 2.63 5.48 14.82
CA MET A 100 3.66 6.38 15.37
C MET A 100 4.50 7.10 14.31
N ALA A 101 4.65 6.55 13.11
CA ALA A 101 5.45 7.17 12.06
C ALA A 101 4.68 8.22 11.26
N SER A 102 3.40 8.01 11.04
CA SER A 102 2.55 8.92 10.25
C SER A 102 1.69 9.84 11.11
N GLY A 103 1.49 9.52 12.40
CA GLY A 103 0.52 10.18 13.26
C GLY A 103 -0.93 9.96 12.84
N CYS A 104 -1.19 8.94 11.97
CA CYS A 104 -2.53 8.65 11.47
C CYS A 104 -3.26 7.70 12.41
N GLU A 105 -4.54 8.00 12.63
CA GLU A 105 -5.51 7.15 13.29
C GLU A 105 -6.74 7.06 12.39
N TYR A 106 -7.15 5.84 12.04
CA TYR A 106 -8.27 5.60 11.16
C TYR A 106 -9.43 4.97 11.91
N ASN A 107 -10.64 5.49 11.66
CA ASN A 107 -11.90 4.99 12.22
C ASN A 107 -13.00 5.13 11.17
N TYR A 108 -13.23 4.05 10.41
CA TYR A 108 -14.17 3.99 9.30
C TYR A 108 -14.99 2.70 9.39
N PRO A 109 -16.08 2.68 10.18
CA PRO A 109 -16.91 1.49 10.35
C PRO A 109 -17.50 0.96 9.04
N GLU A 110 -17.68 1.82 8.04
CA GLU A 110 -18.20 1.51 6.70
C GLU A 110 -17.30 0.57 5.87
N PHE A 111 -16.05 0.32 6.28
CA PHE A 111 -15.15 -0.65 5.62
C PHE A 111 -15.83 -2.01 5.43
N GLN A 112 -16.53 -2.49 6.46
CA GLN A 112 -17.20 -3.77 6.40
C GLN A 112 -18.36 -3.80 5.40
N ASP A 113 -19.10 -2.70 5.28
CA ASP A 113 -20.26 -2.62 4.39
C ASP A 113 -19.84 -2.61 2.92
N TYR A 114 -18.73 -1.96 2.59
CA TYR A 114 -18.15 -2.03 1.25
C TYR A 114 -17.67 -3.44 0.90
N ILE A 115 -16.99 -4.12 1.83
CA ILE A 115 -16.51 -5.49 1.61
C ILE A 115 -17.66 -6.47 1.44
N ARG A 116 -18.77 -6.34 2.21
CA ARG A 116 -19.94 -7.22 2.08
C ARG A 116 -20.61 -7.13 0.72
N LYS A 117 -20.52 -5.98 0.05
CA LYS A 117 -21.16 -5.71 -1.25
C LYS A 117 -20.24 -5.95 -2.45
N ALA A 118 -18.96 -6.25 -2.22
CA ALA A 118 -17.97 -6.36 -3.27
C ALA A 118 -18.08 -7.70 -4.02
N ASP A 119 -18.09 -7.66 -5.35
CA ASP A 119 -17.86 -8.85 -6.18
C ASP A 119 -16.37 -9.18 -6.24
N VAL A 120 -15.53 -8.14 -6.25
CA VAL A 120 -14.06 -8.25 -6.31
C VAL A 120 -13.42 -7.39 -5.23
N VAL A 121 -12.52 -7.99 -4.44
CA VAL A 121 -11.69 -7.31 -3.44
C VAL A 121 -10.23 -7.49 -3.79
N SER A 122 -9.53 -6.40 -4.13
CA SER A 122 -8.06 -6.43 -4.24
C SER A 122 -7.41 -5.97 -2.94
N VAL A 123 -6.29 -6.60 -2.57
CA VAL A 123 -5.53 -6.29 -1.36
C VAL A 123 -4.07 -6.06 -1.73
N GLN A 124 -3.55 -4.85 -1.44
CA GLN A 124 -2.13 -4.52 -1.57
C GLN A 124 -1.63 -3.90 -0.28
N ILE A 125 -1.00 -4.71 0.59
CA ILE A 125 -0.59 -4.32 1.95
C ILE A 125 0.66 -5.08 2.40
N GLY A 126 1.47 -4.47 3.26
CA GLY A 126 2.64 -5.12 3.87
C GLY A 126 3.95 -4.38 3.65
N SER A 127 4.00 -3.36 2.78
CA SER A 127 5.19 -2.55 2.56
C SER A 127 5.55 -1.73 3.81
N ASN A 128 4.56 -1.12 4.44
CA ASN A 128 4.73 -0.26 5.62
C ASN A 128 5.14 -1.04 6.87
N ASP A 129 4.90 -2.33 6.93
CA ASP A 129 5.35 -3.21 8.02
C ASP A 129 6.87 -3.17 8.17
N ALA A 130 7.61 -3.01 7.06
CA ALA A 130 9.05 -2.84 7.09
C ALA A 130 9.47 -1.36 7.06
N PHE A 131 8.80 -0.51 6.26
CA PHE A 131 9.22 0.88 6.10
C PHE A 131 8.95 1.72 7.34
N VAL A 132 7.76 1.65 7.93
CA VAL A 132 7.38 2.47 9.08
C VAL A 132 8.33 2.25 10.27
N PRO A 133 8.61 1.02 10.74
CA PRO A 133 9.56 0.81 11.83
C PRO A 133 10.99 1.25 11.48
N CYS A 134 11.42 1.09 10.22
CA CYS A 134 12.74 1.56 9.78
C CYS A 134 12.82 3.10 9.79
N ILE A 135 11.76 3.80 9.39
CA ILE A 135 11.71 5.28 9.43
C ILE A 135 11.75 5.76 10.89
N VAL A 136 10.97 5.16 11.77
CA VAL A 136 10.98 5.49 13.21
C VAL A 136 12.36 5.23 13.81
N ALA A 137 12.96 4.07 13.52
CA ALA A 137 14.31 3.76 14.01
C ALA A 137 15.36 4.74 13.50
N LEU A 138 15.25 5.18 12.24
CA LEU A 138 16.14 6.21 11.67
C LEU A 138 15.93 7.57 12.33
N GLY A 139 14.68 7.96 12.57
CA GLY A 139 14.34 9.16 13.32
C GLY A 139 14.99 9.14 14.69
N ASN A 140 14.81 8.05 15.43
CA ASN A 140 15.40 7.89 16.77
C ASN A 140 16.94 7.90 16.74
N ALA A 141 17.56 7.19 15.80
CA ALA A 141 19.02 7.15 15.68
C ALA A 141 19.64 8.53 15.39
N THR A 142 18.91 9.38 14.67
CA THR A 142 19.35 10.73 14.29
C THR A 142 18.76 11.83 15.18
N ASN A 143 18.05 11.49 16.22
CA ASN A 143 17.26 12.42 17.04
C ASN A 143 16.36 13.32 16.17
N TRP A 144 15.70 12.70 15.19
CA TRP A 144 14.79 13.33 14.21
C TRP A 144 15.41 14.45 13.37
N LYS A 145 16.76 14.48 13.25
CA LYS A 145 17.48 15.38 12.33
C LYS A 145 17.48 14.87 10.89
N SER A 146 16.90 13.69 10.64
CA SER A 146 17.09 12.90 9.41
C SER A 146 15.98 13.05 8.37
N GLU A 147 15.15 14.09 8.39
CA GLU A 147 14.09 14.26 7.37
C GLU A 147 14.63 14.11 5.94
N LYS A 148 15.77 14.75 5.66
CA LYS A 148 16.44 14.61 4.35
C LYS A 148 17.01 13.21 4.12
N LEU A 149 17.52 12.53 5.14
CA LEU A 149 18.06 11.18 4.99
C LEU A 149 16.94 10.16 4.79
N ALA A 150 15.85 10.27 5.52
CA ALA A 150 14.66 9.45 5.31
C ALA A 150 14.12 9.65 3.89
N ALA A 151 13.97 10.89 3.45
CA ALA A 151 13.63 11.24 2.08
C ALA A 151 14.64 10.69 1.07
N THR A 152 15.95 10.77 1.32
CA THR A 152 17.01 10.25 0.43
C THR A 152 17.03 8.71 0.39
N ILE A 153 16.82 8.03 1.51
CA ILE A 153 16.80 6.55 1.58
C ILE A 153 15.50 5.99 0.98
N LEU A 154 14.39 6.68 1.18
CA LEU A 154 13.08 6.34 0.61
C LEU A 154 12.92 6.89 -0.80
N ALA A 155 13.60 8.02 -1.11
CA ALA A 155 13.51 8.68 -2.40
C ALA A 155 14.23 7.90 -3.49
N GLY A 156 13.62 7.92 -4.65
CA GLY A 156 14.10 7.27 -5.83
C GLY A 156 15.41 7.80 -6.42
N ASP A 157 16.03 8.82 -5.84
CA ASP A 157 17.39 9.25 -6.22
C ASP A 157 18.40 8.09 -6.15
N LEU A 158 18.13 7.10 -5.31
CA LEU A 158 18.93 5.89 -5.19
C LEU A 158 18.67 4.84 -6.27
N ARG A 159 17.66 5.00 -7.14
CA ARG A 159 17.28 3.99 -8.13
C ARG A 159 18.11 4.03 -9.39
N ASN A 160 18.48 5.22 -9.82
CA ASN A 160 19.15 5.46 -11.09
C ASN A 160 20.67 5.45 -10.95
N GLU A 161 21.19 5.34 -9.72
CA GLU A 161 22.61 5.33 -9.44
C GLU A 161 23.08 3.91 -9.13
N GLY A 162 24.27 3.55 -9.58
CA GLY A 162 24.90 2.26 -9.20
C GLY A 162 25.11 2.17 -7.68
N SER A 163 25.27 0.97 -7.14
CA SER A 163 25.38 0.71 -5.68
C SER A 163 26.46 1.57 -4.99
N GLY A 164 27.56 1.86 -5.67
CA GLY A 164 28.62 2.74 -5.15
C GLY A 164 28.17 4.20 -5.01
N SER A 165 27.42 4.71 -5.97
CA SER A 165 26.85 6.07 -5.93
C SER A 165 25.81 6.22 -4.84
N THR A 166 24.97 5.19 -4.64
CA THR A 166 23.98 5.12 -3.57
C THR A 166 24.63 5.22 -2.19
N MET A 167 25.67 4.41 -1.91
CA MET A 167 26.38 4.46 -0.63
C MET A 167 27.08 5.79 -0.43
N SER A 168 27.61 6.40 -1.51
CA SER A 168 28.21 7.74 -1.45
C SER A 168 27.17 8.81 -1.14
N ALA A 169 25.96 8.72 -1.69
CA ALA A 169 24.86 9.65 -1.41
C ALA A 169 24.41 9.54 0.05
N ILE A 170 24.22 8.33 0.55
CA ILE A 170 23.90 8.07 1.97
C ILE A 170 25.00 8.63 2.88
N TYR A 171 26.26 8.35 2.58
CA TYR A 171 27.39 8.86 3.35
C TYR A 171 27.44 10.40 3.39
N ARG A 172 27.27 11.06 2.22
CA ARG A 172 27.21 12.53 2.15
C ARG A 172 26.04 13.10 2.96
N SER A 173 24.87 12.46 2.90
CA SER A 173 23.70 12.89 3.67
C SER A 173 23.93 12.79 5.18
N ILE A 174 24.51 11.68 5.65
CA ILE A 174 24.86 11.49 7.06
C ILE A 174 25.93 12.49 7.52
N LYS A 175 26.93 12.75 6.66
CA LYS A 175 28.00 13.73 6.97
C LYS A 175 27.48 15.17 7.00
N ALA A 176 26.49 15.50 6.19
CA ALA A 176 25.89 16.84 6.13
C ALA A 176 24.94 17.14 7.30
N MET A 177 24.49 16.10 8.02
CA MET A 177 23.70 16.27 9.24
C MET A 177 24.62 16.60 10.42
N ASP A 178 24.20 17.54 11.27
CA ASP A 178 24.87 17.85 12.54
C ASP A 178 24.57 16.78 13.59
N LEU A 179 25.15 15.59 13.37
CA LEU A 179 25.03 14.45 14.27
C LEU A 179 26.20 14.40 15.23
N THR A 180 25.89 14.16 16.50
CA THR A 180 26.90 13.75 17.49
C THR A 180 27.56 12.45 17.07
N LYS A 181 28.71 12.10 17.70
CA LYS A 181 29.34 10.80 17.42
C LYS A 181 28.42 9.64 17.72
N ALA A 182 27.66 9.68 18.83
CA ALA A 182 26.74 8.61 19.23
C ALA A 182 25.58 8.44 18.21
N GLU A 183 24.96 9.55 17.77
CA GLU A 183 23.90 9.53 16.75
C GLU A 183 24.42 8.96 15.41
N ARG A 184 25.63 9.34 15.02
CA ARG A 184 26.26 8.84 13.78
C ARG A 184 26.55 7.34 13.86
N ASP A 185 27.12 6.88 14.97
CA ASP A 185 27.39 5.46 15.19
C ASP A 185 26.08 4.64 15.23
N ALA A 186 25.02 5.14 15.89
CA ALA A 186 23.69 4.55 15.90
C ALA A 186 23.08 4.47 14.49
N THR A 187 23.20 5.54 13.71
CA THR A 187 22.71 5.60 12.32
C THR A 187 23.40 4.55 11.44
N TRP A 188 24.74 4.44 11.52
CA TRP A 188 25.47 3.42 10.77
C TRP A 188 25.11 2.00 11.20
N ASN A 189 25.00 1.73 12.49
CA ASN A 189 24.58 0.43 13.01
C ASN A 189 23.18 0.07 12.49
N LEU A 190 22.27 1.02 12.45
CA LEU A 190 20.93 0.81 11.89
C LEU A 190 20.99 0.45 10.40
N LEU A 191 21.73 1.21 9.59
CA LEU A 191 21.83 1.00 8.14
C LEU A 191 22.51 -0.34 7.80
N PHE A 192 23.53 -0.76 8.54
CA PHE A 192 24.24 -2.00 8.24
C PHE A 192 23.57 -3.27 8.76
N SER A 193 22.88 -3.22 9.89
CA SER A 193 22.31 -4.42 10.52
C SER A 193 20.90 -4.22 11.11
N GLY A 194 20.62 -3.05 11.68
CA GLY A 194 19.39 -2.78 12.39
C GLY A 194 18.15 -2.89 11.52
N MET A 195 18.18 -2.35 10.29
CA MET A 195 17.05 -2.45 9.35
C MET A 195 16.76 -3.89 8.96
N SER A 196 17.78 -4.73 8.78
CA SER A 196 17.58 -6.16 8.51
C SER A 196 16.88 -6.86 9.67
N LYS A 197 17.31 -6.57 10.89
CA LYS A 197 16.69 -7.10 12.10
C LYS A 197 15.22 -6.67 12.22
N ILE A 198 14.92 -5.39 11.96
CA ILE A 198 13.54 -4.86 11.94
C ILE A 198 12.70 -5.63 10.91
N CYS A 199 13.18 -5.79 9.68
CA CYS A 199 12.49 -6.56 8.64
C CYS A 199 12.22 -8.01 9.05
N ASP A 200 13.18 -8.67 9.71
CA ASP A 200 13.02 -10.05 10.15
C ASP A 200 12.08 -10.18 11.35
N GLU A 201 12.02 -9.19 12.24
CA GLU A 201 11.11 -9.14 13.39
C GLU A 201 9.67 -8.80 13.00
N THR A 202 9.48 -8.00 11.97
CA THR A 202 8.11 -7.61 11.50
C THR A 202 7.50 -8.65 10.58
N TYR A 203 8.29 -9.33 9.77
CA TYR A 203 7.80 -10.27 8.77
C TYR A 203 6.81 -11.34 9.30
N PRO A 204 7.02 -12.00 10.46
CA PRO A 204 6.06 -12.95 11.00
C PRO A 204 4.70 -12.31 11.34
N LYS A 205 4.70 -11.05 11.80
CA LYS A 205 3.48 -10.30 12.11
C LYS A 205 2.72 -9.96 10.83
N THR A 206 3.43 -9.50 9.82
CA THR A 206 2.87 -9.21 8.48
C THR A 206 2.22 -10.44 7.88
N THR A 207 2.91 -11.59 7.90
CA THR A 207 2.36 -12.84 7.34
C THR A 207 1.15 -13.35 8.10
N ALA A 208 1.14 -13.26 9.42
CA ALA A 208 -0.03 -13.60 10.23
C ALA A 208 -1.23 -12.67 9.93
N ALA A 209 -0.96 -11.37 9.78
CA ALA A 209 -1.98 -10.39 9.45
C ALA A 209 -2.56 -10.61 8.04
N LEU A 210 -1.74 -10.96 7.05
CA LEU A 210 -2.24 -11.28 5.70
C LEU A 210 -3.20 -12.48 5.71
N ILE A 211 -2.93 -13.51 6.50
CA ILE A 211 -3.86 -14.62 6.69
C ILE A 211 -5.17 -14.12 7.33
N SER A 212 -5.05 -13.31 8.38
CA SER A 212 -6.22 -12.72 9.06
C SER A 212 -7.06 -11.87 8.11
N ILE A 213 -6.44 -11.03 7.28
CA ILE A 213 -7.12 -10.21 6.26
C ILE A 213 -7.96 -11.09 5.34
N VAL A 214 -7.38 -12.16 4.79
CA VAL A 214 -8.11 -13.09 3.91
C VAL A 214 -9.30 -13.73 4.64
N GLN A 215 -9.09 -14.17 5.88
CA GLN A 215 -10.15 -14.78 6.70
C GLN A 215 -11.26 -13.78 7.01
N GLU A 216 -10.93 -12.55 7.40
CA GLU A 216 -11.95 -11.52 7.70
C GLU A 216 -12.74 -11.11 6.46
N ILE A 217 -12.10 -10.99 5.28
CA ILE A 217 -12.83 -10.74 4.03
C ILE A 217 -13.78 -11.91 3.74
N ARG A 218 -13.34 -13.16 3.86
CA ARG A 218 -14.19 -14.33 3.66
C ARG A 218 -15.33 -14.44 4.67
N ASN A 219 -15.13 -14.01 5.92
CA ASN A 219 -16.17 -13.96 6.94
C ASN A 219 -17.25 -12.92 6.61
N LEU A 220 -16.84 -11.77 6.04
CA LEU A 220 -17.77 -10.71 5.63
C LEU A 220 -18.45 -11.01 4.31
N ASN A 221 -17.73 -11.62 3.37
CA ASN A 221 -18.17 -11.90 2.03
C ASN A 221 -17.50 -13.20 1.49
N PRO A 222 -18.16 -14.35 1.63
CA PRO A 222 -17.62 -15.64 1.21
C PRO A 222 -17.50 -15.78 -0.31
N ASP A 223 -18.28 -15.00 -1.07
CA ASP A 223 -18.40 -15.15 -2.52
C ASP A 223 -17.47 -14.21 -3.30
N ALA A 224 -16.91 -13.17 -2.66
CA ALA A 224 -16.04 -12.22 -3.32
C ALA A 224 -14.82 -12.87 -3.97
N GLN A 225 -14.47 -12.46 -5.19
CA GLN A 225 -13.17 -12.75 -5.75
C GLN A 225 -12.10 -11.94 -4.99
N ILE A 226 -11.19 -12.60 -4.28
CA ILE A 226 -10.09 -11.94 -3.58
C ILE A 226 -8.83 -11.99 -4.44
N ILE A 227 -8.21 -10.83 -4.66
CA ILE A 227 -6.97 -10.68 -5.44
C ILE A 227 -5.89 -10.09 -4.54
N LEU A 228 -4.83 -10.86 -4.29
CA LEU A 228 -3.63 -10.35 -3.62
C LEU A 228 -2.70 -9.71 -4.65
N VAL A 229 -2.31 -8.46 -4.40
CA VAL A 229 -1.49 -7.67 -5.30
C VAL A 229 -0.09 -7.52 -4.72
N GLY A 230 0.90 -8.12 -5.39
CA GLY A 230 2.28 -8.07 -4.95
C GLY A 230 2.91 -6.68 -5.10
N TYR A 231 4.14 -6.57 -4.61
CA TYR A 231 4.91 -5.32 -4.62
C TYR A 231 6.12 -5.38 -5.56
N THR A 232 6.37 -4.27 -6.23
CA THR A 232 7.72 -3.95 -6.71
C THR A 232 8.54 -3.47 -5.52
N ASN A 233 9.76 -3.97 -5.34
CA ASN A 233 10.68 -3.37 -4.38
C ASN A 233 11.15 -2.00 -4.91
N PRO A 234 10.75 -0.88 -4.28
CA PRO A 234 11.10 0.45 -4.79
C PRO A 234 12.57 0.82 -4.51
N VAL A 235 13.26 0.08 -3.65
CA VAL A 235 14.64 0.35 -3.24
C VAL A 235 15.51 -0.91 -3.38
N PRO A 236 15.70 -1.41 -4.61
CA PRO A 236 16.30 -2.73 -4.86
C PRO A 236 17.77 -2.83 -4.44
N LEU A 237 18.46 -1.70 -4.23
CA LEU A 237 19.86 -1.66 -3.82
C LEU A 237 20.05 -1.88 -2.31
N ILE A 238 18.99 -1.80 -1.50
CA ILE A 238 19.05 -2.05 -0.06
C ILE A 238 18.72 -3.53 0.21
N PRO A 239 19.72 -4.35 0.66
CA PRO A 239 19.57 -5.82 0.71
C PRO A 239 18.43 -6.29 1.62
N CYS A 240 18.21 -5.66 2.78
CA CYS A 240 17.15 -6.06 3.70
C CYS A 240 15.75 -5.90 3.06
N TRP A 241 15.49 -4.81 2.34
CA TRP A 241 14.21 -4.61 1.67
C TRP A 241 14.05 -5.52 0.46
N ARG A 242 15.14 -5.80 -0.29
CA ARG A 242 15.08 -6.81 -1.35
C ARG A 242 14.68 -8.18 -0.78
N SER A 243 15.29 -8.59 0.33
CA SER A 243 14.93 -9.83 0.99
C SER A 243 13.48 -9.83 1.48
N TYR A 244 13.06 -8.74 2.13
CA TYR A 244 11.71 -8.59 2.66
C TYR A 244 10.64 -8.69 1.55
N PHE A 245 10.73 -7.88 0.49
CA PHE A 245 9.75 -7.89 -0.60
C PHE A 245 9.72 -9.22 -1.37
N ASN A 246 10.87 -9.87 -1.55
CA ASN A 246 10.92 -11.19 -2.15
C ASN A 246 10.20 -12.24 -1.28
N LYS A 247 10.41 -12.21 0.04
CA LYS A 247 9.72 -13.09 0.99
C LYS A 247 8.21 -12.79 1.01
N LEU A 248 7.82 -11.51 1.05
CA LEU A 248 6.43 -11.06 1.07
C LEU A 248 5.68 -11.55 -0.18
N ASN A 249 6.17 -11.22 -1.39
CA ASN A 249 5.56 -11.65 -2.65
C ASN A 249 5.47 -13.17 -2.77
N LYS A 250 6.48 -13.89 -2.30
CA LYS A 250 6.45 -15.36 -2.28
C LYS A 250 5.37 -15.89 -1.35
N PHE A 251 5.21 -15.28 -0.18
CA PHE A 251 4.20 -15.66 0.79
C PHE A 251 2.79 -15.34 0.28
N GLU A 252 2.56 -14.16 -0.29
CA GLU A 252 1.26 -13.80 -0.90
C GLU A 252 0.86 -14.80 -2.00
N LYS A 253 1.81 -15.16 -2.87
CA LYS A 253 1.58 -16.21 -3.89
C LYS A 253 1.24 -17.56 -3.25
N GLN A 254 1.86 -17.91 -2.12
CA GLN A 254 1.60 -19.16 -1.41
C GLN A 254 0.21 -19.16 -0.76
N ILE A 255 -0.17 -18.11 -0.04
CA ILE A 255 -1.50 -18.02 0.57
C ILE A 255 -2.60 -17.93 -0.49
N ALA A 256 -2.39 -17.24 -1.60
CA ALA A 256 -3.32 -17.23 -2.71
C ALA A 256 -3.61 -18.67 -3.20
N LYS A 257 -2.59 -19.48 -3.39
CA LYS A 257 -2.76 -20.90 -3.74
C LYS A 257 -3.48 -21.69 -2.63
N THR A 258 -3.16 -21.43 -1.35
CA THR A 258 -3.73 -22.18 -0.22
C THR A 258 -5.21 -21.89 -0.01
N TYR A 259 -5.62 -20.64 -0.20
CA TYR A 259 -7.00 -20.19 0.01
C TYR A 259 -7.82 -20.05 -1.29
N ASN A 260 -7.28 -20.55 -2.40
CA ASN A 260 -7.90 -20.44 -3.75
C ASN A 260 -8.25 -19.00 -4.11
N LEU A 261 -7.22 -18.13 -4.05
CA LEU A 261 -7.29 -16.72 -4.39
C LEU A 261 -6.46 -16.44 -5.65
N THR A 262 -6.69 -15.30 -6.26
CA THR A 262 -5.85 -14.82 -7.37
C THR A 262 -4.65 -14.03 -6.81
N TYR A 263 -3.45 -14.26 -7.34
CA TYR A 263 -2.25 -13.47 -7.06
C TYR A 263 -1.79 -12.72 -8.30
N VAL A 264 -1.68 -11.40 -8.18
CA VAL A 264 -1.19 -10.52 -9.25
C VAL A 264 0.23 -10.07 -8.93
N ALA A 265 1.20 -10.57 -9.69
CA ALA A 265 2.60 -10.18 -9.55
C ALA A 265 2.86 -8.80 -10.16
N ILE A 266 3.52 -7.93 -9.40
CA ILE A 266 3.94 -6.58 -9.81
C ILE A 266 5.47 -6.47 -9.74
N PRO A 267 6.21 -7.12 -10.65
CA PRO A 267 7.68 -7.21 -10.54
C PRO A 267 8.41 -5.89 -10.84
N ASN A 268 7.86 -5.06 -11.72
CA ASN A 268 8.51 -3.82 -12.17
C ASN A 268 7.47 -2.72 -12.35
N THR A 269 7.44 -1.78 -11.43
CA THR A 269 6.58 -0.60 -11.49
C THR A 269 7.46 0.65 -11.52
N GLU A 270 7.19 1.56 -12.44
CA GLU A 270 7.82 2.88 -12.43
C GLU A 270 7.32 3.66 -11.21
N THR A 271 8.24 4.21 -10.44
CA THR A 271 7.93 4.91 -9.20
C THR A 271 8.56 6.30 -9.19
N THR A 272 7.97 7.21 -8.42
CA THR A 272 8.47 8.55 -8.15
C THR A 272 9.66 8.55 -7.19
N LEU A 273 10.21 9.73 -6.88
CA LEU A 273 11.32 9.90 -5.93
C LEU A 273 10.93 9.50 -4.49
N ASP A 274 9.65 9.58 -4.16
CA ASP A 274 9.11 9.20 -2.84
C ASP A 274 8.66 7.73 -2.74
N VAL A 275 9.11 6.89 -3.68
CA VAL A 275 8.87 5.44 -3.79
C VAL A 275 7.47 5.02 -4.22
N HIS A 276 6.55 5.93 -4.41
CA HIS A 276 5.20 5.63 -4.90
C HIS A 276 5.16 5.46 -6.42
N PRO A 277 4.19 4.70 -6.98
CA PRO A 277 4.07 4.54 -8.42
C PRO A 277 3.78 5.86 -9.14
N THR A 278 4.39 6.05 -10.31
CA THR A 278 4.01 7.12 -11.25
C THR A 278 2.65 6.79 -11.89
N ILE A 279 2.08 7.72 -12.67
CA ILE A 279 0.87 7.46 -13.48
C ILE A 279 1.05 6.20 -14.35
N LYS A 280 2.24 6.00 -14.93
CA LYS A 280 2.56 4.79 -15.70
C LYS A 280 2.66 3.55 -14.80
N GLY A 281 3.20 3.70 -13.59
CA GLY A 281 3.23 2.66 -12.58
C GLY A 281 1.83 2.23 -12.18
N HIS A 282 0.94 3.16 -11.91
CA HIS A 282 -0.47 2.88 -11.64
C HIS A 282 -1.18 2.23 -12.84
N GLN A 283 -0.91 2.69 -14.06
CA GLN A 283 -1.46 2.04 -15.27
C GLN A 283 -0.99 0.59 -15.42
N TYR A 284 0.27 0.31 -15.10
CA TYR A 284 0.79 -1.05 -15.14
C TYR A 284 0.08 -1.97 -14.12
N ILE A 285 -0.13 -1.49 -12.89
CA ILE A 285 -0.86 -2.23 -11.85
C ILE A 285 -2.31 -2.47 -12.31
N ALA A 286 -2.98 -1.43 -12.80
CA ALA A 286 -4.36 -1.50 -13.27
C ALA A 286 -4.53 -2.54 -14.39
N ASN A 287 -3.66 -2.54 -15.41
CA ASN A 287 -3.73 -3.50 -16.53
C ASN A 287 -3.62 -4.97 -16.04
N LYS A 288 -2.79 -5.20 -15.00
CA LYS A 288 -2.66 -6.52 -14.39
C LYS A 288 -3.89 -6.94 -13.61
N LEU A 289 -4.50 -5.99 -12.89
CA LEU A 289 -5.73 -6.23 -12.13
C LEU A 289 -6.93 -6.47 -13.05
N VAL A 290 -7.13 -5.64 -14.08
CA VAL A 290 -8.21 -5.83 -15.05
C VAL A 290 -8.13 -7.22 -15.66
N ASN A 291 -6.93 -7.64 -16.12
CA ASN A 291 -6.77 -8.98 -16.66
C ASN A 291 -7.10 -10.09 -15.65
N ALA A 292 -6.81 -9.89 -14.36
CA ALA A 292 -7.10 -10.87 -13.31
C ALA A 292 -8.59 -10.89 -12.91
N ILE A 293 -9.29 -9.76 -13.07
CA ILE A 293 -10.74 -9.65 -12.83
C ILE A 293 -11.52 -10.33 -13.95
N GLU A 294 -11.12 -10.09 -15.20
CA GLU A 294 -11.78 -10.65 -16.39
C GLU A 294 -11.46 -12.14 -16.61
N ASN A 295 -10.34 -12.64 -16.07
CA ASN A 295 -9.87 -14.04 -16.21
C ASN A 295 -9.52 -14.62 -14.83
N PRO A 296 -10.50 -14.87 -13.96
CA PRO A 296 -10.31 -15.31 -12.57
C PRO A 296 -9.67 -16.71 -12.43
#